data_f9a04c4f451f56eac1d1d14451b13508
#
_entry.id   f9a04c4f451f56eac1d1d14451b13508
#
_cell.length_a   1.000
_cell.length_b   1.000
_cell.length_c   1.000
_cell.angle_alpha   90.00
_cell.angle_beta   90.00
_cell.angle_gamma   90.00
#
_symmetry.space_group_name_H-M   'P 1'
#
loop_
_entity.id
_entity.type
_entity.pdbx_description
1 polymer ?
#
loop_
_entity_poly.entity_id
_entity_poly.type
_entity_poly.pdbx_seq_one_letter_code
_entity_poly.pdbx_strand_id
1 'polypeptide(L)'
;QFKAMIGENPYRIYVAPLNRNTTFEPAYQVSAFSLTTLESDLAELRLRGSGVGAFAILFGLGIAYFFSRRLAVPIRELTRATDAVRNGHLETRIQIRSRDEIGELSTSFNEMAEGLQQRAIYREILGKVSDETVAQAMISGDLDLELGGELKTVSVLFCDIREFTAITEHMPPTEVIELLNQHMTVMTAIVRKHYGVVDKFVGDEIMGLFGALKSYGKDAENAASCALEMIAERERLNQKLPIPFDIGVGIATGEVVAGCMGSVDRLNYTVLGSRVNLASRFCDEAECMEAIIDENTSDALDPGTFAIETIVDLSLKGFSKNQPAYRLLGKRVPEIQESPTPRA
;
A
#
# COMPACT_ATOMS: atom_id res chain seq x y z
N GLN A 1 -59.20 -12.26 65.65
CA GLN A 1 -58.29 -13.39 65.42
C GLN A 1 -56.88 -13.04 65.77
N PHE A 2 -56.09 -13.99 66.24
CA PHE A 2 -54.67 -13.80 66.57
C PHE A 2 -53.93 -15.14 66.44
N LYS A 3 -52.60 -15.07 66.26
CA LYS A 3 -51.76 -16.27 66.29
C LYS A 3 -51.30 -16.50 67.71
N ALA A 4 -51.35 -17.73 68.17
CA ALA A 4 -50.87 -18.14 69.51
C ALA A 4 -50.14 -19.48 69.37
N MET A 5 -49.19 -19.71 70.26
CA MET A 5 -48.52 -20.99 70.44
C MET A 5 -49.30 -21.77 71.51
N ILE A 6 -49.72 -22.98 71.20
CA ILE A 6 -50.31 -23.92 72.15
C ILE A 6 -49.39 -25.14 72.20
N GLY A 7 -48.59 -25.23 73.24
CA GLY A 7 -47.43 -26.09 73.36
C GLY A 7 -46.37 -25.66 72.34
N GLU A 8 -45.84 -26.54 71.53
CA GLU A 8 -44.84 -26.26 70.47
C GLU A 8 -45.44 -25.96 69.08
N ASN A 9 -46.81 -25.97 68.98
CA ASN A 9 -47.48 -25.81 67.68
C ASN A 9 -48.13 -24.42 67.55
N PRO A 10 -48.00 -23.77 66.42
CA PRO A 10 -48.66 -22.52 66.06
C PRO A 10 -50.12 -22.76 65.68
N TYR A 11 -51.01 -21.99 66.34
CA TYR A 11 -52.46 -21.99 66.03
C TYR A 11 -52.92 -20.58 65.66
N ARG A 12 -53.93 -20.55 64.81
CA ARG A 12 -54.71 -19.36 64.53
C ARG A 12 -56.02 -19.47 65.30
N ILE A 13 -56.23 -18.58 66.28
CA ILE A 13 -57.37 -18.59 67.18
C ILE A 13 -58.38 -17.55 66.71
N TYR A 14 -59.60 -18.00 66.54
CA TYR A 14 -60.76 -17.19 66.24
C TYR A 14 -61.64 -17.18 67.49
N VAL A 15 -62.01 -15.99 67.99
CA VAL A 15 -62.94 -15.81 69.12
C VAL A 15 -64.17 -15.10 68.58
N ALA A 16 -65.32 -15.71 68.72
CA ALA A 16 -66.62 -15.13 68.34
C ALA A 16 -67.58 -15.16 69.53
N PRO A 17 -68.28 -14.09 69.87
CA PRO A 17 -69.26 -14.08 70.92
C PRO A 17 -70.48 -14.86 70.52
N LEU A 18 -70.89 -15.79 71.36
CA LEU A 18 -72.06 -16.68 71.13
C LEU A 18 -73.36 -16.05 71.51
N ASN A 19 -73.40 -15.17 72.52
CA ASN A 19 -74.60 -14.60 73.12
C ASN A 19 -74.63 -13.07 73.09
N ARG A 20 -74.54 -12.47 71.91
CA ARG A 20 -74.73 -11.04 71.77
C ARG A 20 -76.12 -10.65 72.07
N ASN A 21 -76.38 -9.73 73.03
CA ASN A 21 -77.66 -9.18 73.44
C ASN A 21 -78.56 -10.12 74.23
N THR A 22 -77.99 -10.91 75.16
CA THR A 22 -78.74 -11.73 76.14
C THR A 22 -78.40 -11.28 77.55
N THR A 23 -79.27 -11.62 78.51
CA THR A 23 -79.10 -11.37 79.97
C THR A 23 -78.14 -12.39 80.62
N PHE A 24 -77.65 -13.35 79.90
CA PHE A 24 -76.69 -14.33 80.40
C PHE A 24 -75.25 -13.85 80.27
N GLU A 25 -74.37 -14.43 81.12
CA GLU A 25 -72.92 -14.10 81.08
C GLU A 25 -72.35 -14.29 79.64
N PRO A 26 -71.40 -13.43 79.27
CA PRO A 26 -70.83 -13.46 77.92
C PRO A 26 -70.13 -14.81 77.65
N ALA A 27 -70.66 -15.58 76.68
CA ALA A 27 -70.02 -16.81 76.17
C ALA A 27 -69.31 -16.57 74.83
N TYR A 28 -68.16 -17.16 74.68
CA TYR A 28 -67.38 -17.05 73.51
C TYR A 28 -67.09 -18.45 72.87
N GLN A 29 -67.19 -18.53 71.59
CA GLN A 29 -66.73 -19.70 70.84
C GLN A 29 -65.27 -19.41 70.50
N VAL A 30 -64.37 -20.29 70.91
CA VAL A 30 -62.92 -20.25 70.50
C VAL A 30 -62.67 -21.41 69.53
N SER A 31 -62.30 -21.07 68.32
CA SER A 31 -61.88 -22.04 67.33
C SER A 31 -60.39 -21.92 67.10
N ALA A 32 -59.65 -22.99 67.34
CA ALA A 32 -58.20 -23.06 67.08
C ALA A 32 -57.88 -23.92 65.92
N PHE A 33 -57.27 -23.37 64.94
CA PHE A 33 -56.77 -24.05 63.72
C PHE A 33 -55.25 -24.19 63.78
N SER A 34 -54.75 -25.41 63.71
CA SER A 34 -53.34 -25.69 63.67
C SER A 34 -52.73 -25.15 62.37
N LEU A 35 -51.60 -24.45 62.49
CA LEU A 35 -50.83 -23.95 61.35
C LEU A 35 -49.62 -24.84 61.02
N THR A 36 -49.36 -25.92 61.77
CA THR A 36 -48.20 -26.80 61.60
C THR A 36 -48.11 -27.39 60.20
N THR A 37 -49.21 -27.93 59.72
CA THR A 37 -49.28 -28.50 58.33
C THR A 37 -49.10 -27.41 57.28
N LEU A 38 -49.70 -26.26 57.48
CA LEU A 38 -49.56 -25.13 56.51
C LEU A 38 -48.12 -24.59 56.42
N GLU A 39 -47.49 -24.49 57.61
CA GLU A 39 -46.09 -23.99 57.66
C GLU A 39 -45.10 -25.00 57.07
N SER A 40 -45.32 -26.32 57.30
CA SER A 40 -44.50 -27.37 56.67
C SER A 40 -44.71 -27.42 55.16
N ASP A 41 -45.93 -27.31 54.68
CA ASP A 41 -46.25 -27.28 53.24
C ASP A 41 -45.67 -26.05 52.55
N LEU A 42 -45.74 -24.89 53.22
CA LEU A 42 -45.12 -23.66 52.71
C LEU A 42 -43.59 -23.75 52.70
N ALA A 43 -42.96 -24.39 53.66
CA ALA A 43 -41.51 -24.61 53.71
C ALA A 43 -41.07 -25.54 52.58
N GLU A 44 -41.81 -26.62 52.35
CA GLU A 44 -41.58 -27.55 51.26
C GLU A 44 -41.74 -26.86 49.88
N LEU A 45 -42.82 -26.11 49.68
CA LEU A 45 -43.04 -25.32 48.46
C LEU A 45 -41.92 -24.29 48.21
N ARG A 46 -41.45 -23.61 49.28
CA ARG A 46 -40.32 -22.69 49.15
C ARG A 46 -39.02 -23.41 48.72
N LEU A 47 -38.73 -24.55 49.35
CA LEU A 47 -37.57 -25.36 49.04
C LEU A 47 -37.63 -25.90 47.58
N ARG A 48 -38.77 -26.42 47.15
CA ARG A 48 -38.97 -26.86 45.77
C ARG A 48 -38.90 -25.70 44.79
N GLY A 49 -39.50 -24.54 45.12
CA GLY A 49 -39.43 -23.33 44.28
C GLY A 49 -38.04 -22.76 44.15
N SER A 50 -37.28 -22.73 45.25
CA SER A 50 -35.86 -22.26 45.20
C SER A 50 -34.97 -23.23 44.44
N GLY A 51 -35.23 -24.56 44.53
CA GLY A 51 -34.50 -25.56 43.75
C GLY A 51 -34.72 -25.43 42.22
N VAL A 52 -35.99 -25.26 41.81
CA VAL A 52 -36.35 -25.01 40.40
C VAL A 52 -35.77 -23.70 39.89
N GLY A 53 -35.80 -22.62 40.75
CA GLY A 53 -35.21 -21.32 40.42
C GLY A 53 -33.68 -21.41 40.21
N ALA A 54 -32.97 -22.07 41.12
CA ALA A 54 -31.54 -22.31 41.01
C ALA A 54 -31.17 -23.13 39.74
N PHE A 55 -31.91 -24.20 39.47
CA PHE A 55 -31.73 -24.99 38.28
C PHE A 55 -31.95 -24.19 36.99
N ALA A 56 -33.01 -23.37 36.93
CA ALA A 56 -33.30 -22.53 35.77
C ALA A 56 -32.18 -21.50 35.50
N ILE A 57 -31.63 -20.90 36.59
CA ILE A 57 -30.50 -19.97 36.48
C ILE A 57 -29.25 -20.69 35.95
N LEU A 58 -28.89 -21.82 36.55
CA LEU A 58 -27.72 -22.59 36.09
C LEU A 58 -27.83 -23.08 34.68
N PHE A 59 -29.04 -23.54 34.30
CA PHE A 59 -29.33 -23.97 32.93
C PHE A 59 -29.23 -22.78 31.95
N GLY A 60 -29.80 -21.63 32.30
CA GLY A 60 -29.68 -20.39 31.52
C GLY A 60 -28.22 -19.93 31.32
N LEU A 61 -27.40 -19.99 32.40
CA LEU A 61 -25.99 -19.69 32.32
C LEU A 61 -25.25 -20.70 31.42
N GLY A 62 -25.59 -21.98 31.49
CA GLY A 62 -25.02 -23.01 30.62
C GLY A 62 -25.33 -22.76 29.14
N ILE A 63 -26.56 -22.41 28.83
CA ILE A 63 -26.99 -22.03 27.47
C ILE A 63 -26.26 -20.79 27.00
N ALA A 64 -26.22 -19.73 27.80
CA ALA A 64 -25.52 -18.48 27.46
C ALA A 64 -24.03 -18.70 27.21
N TYR A 65 -23.37 -19.53 28.01
CA TYR A 65 -21.98 -19.91 27.83
C TYR A 65 -21.77 -20.69 26.53
N PHE A 66 -22.64 -21.63 26.24
CA PHE A 66 -22.60 -22.44 25.01
C PHE A 66 -22.74 -21.56 23.76
N PHE A 67 -23.74 -20.67 23.70
CA PHE A 67 -23.95 -19.75 22.59
C PHE A 67 -22.80 -18.74 22.46
N SER A 68 -22.29 -18.23 23.60
CA SER A 68 -21.15 -17.32 23.60
C SER A 68 -19.93 -17.95 22.93
N ARG A 69 -19.59 -19.19 23.27
CA ARG A 69 -18.45 -19.89 22.64
C ARG A 69 -18.70 -20.29 21.20
N ARG A 70 -19.92 -20.65 20.85
CA ARG A 70 -20.22 -21.19 19.53
C ARG A 70 -20.52 -20.12 18.48
N LEU A 71 -21.01 -18.95 18.87
CA LEU A 71 -21.38 -17.87 17.97
C LEU A 71 -20.56 -16.58 18.22
N ALA A 72 -20.57 -16.06 19.45
CA ALA A 72 -20.01 -14.75 19.70
C ALA A 72 -18.47 -14.69 19.55
N VAL A 73 -17.77 -15.75 19.95
CA VAL A 73 -16.30 -15.80 19.84
C VAL A 73 -15.86 -15.86 18.38
N PRO A 74 -16.37 -16.80 17.54
CA PRO A 74 -15.99 -16.85 16.12
C PRO A 74 -16.33 -15.57 15.34
N ILE A 75 -17.49 -14.97 15.61
CA ILE A 75 -17.88 -13.70 14.95
C ILE A 75 -16.91 -12.60 15.31
N ARG A 76 -16.44 -12.52 16.55
CA ARG A 76 -15.41 -11.53 16.94
C ARG A 76 -14.05 -11.81 16.29
N GLU A 77 -13.67 -13.08 16.16
CA GLU A 77 -12.47 -13.48 15.45
C GLU A 77 -12.55 -13.05 13.97
N LEU A 78 -13.69 -13.29 13.30
CA LEU A 78 -13.97 -12.83 11.93
C LEU A 78 -13.87 -11.30 11.79
N THR A 79 -14.50 -10.56 12.70
CA THR A 79 -14.43 -9.09 12.70
C THR A 79 -13.00 -8.60 12.83
N ARG A 80 -12.21 -9.14 13.76
CA ARG A 80 -10.80 -8.77 13.95
C ARG A 80 -9.94 -9.12 12.75
N ALA A 81 -10.17 -10.30 12.16
CA ALA A 81 -9.45 -10.73 10.97
C ALA A 81 -9.78 -9.84 9.75
N THR A 82 -11.05 -9.43 9.60
CA THR A 82 -11.47 -8.48 8.55
C THR A 82 -10.81 -7.11 8.74
N ASP A 83 -10.73 -6.61 9.98
CA ASP A 83 -10.03 -5.36 10.28
C ASP A 83 -8.52 -5.48 10.00
N ALA A 84 -7.90 -6.62 10.31
CA ALA A 84 -6.50 -6.86 10.01
C ALA A 84 -6.24 -6.86 8.49
N VAL A 85 -7.06 -7.56 7.71
CA VAL A 85 -6.97 -7.57 6.23
C VAL A 85 -7.18 -6.16 5.66
N ARG A 86 -8.15 -5.40 6.18
CA ARG A 86 -8.36 -3.99 5.79
C ARG A 86 -7.14 -3.11 6.05
N ASN A 87 -6.38 -3.39 7.10
CA ASN A 87 -5.15 -2.67 7.45
C ASN A 87 -3.88 -3.23 6.75
N GLY A 88 -4.05 -4.14 5.77
CA GLY A 88 -2.96 -4.66 4.95
C GLY A 88 -2.31 -5.95 5.45
N HIS A 89 -2.77 -6.53 6.57
CA HIS A 89 -2.27 -7.82 7.08
C HIS A 89 -2.96 -8.99 6.36
N LEU A 90 -2.57 -9.22 5.10
CA LEU A 90 -3.21 -10.20 4.21
C LEU A 90 -2.86 -11.66 4.55
N GLU A 91 -1.86 -11.89 5.39
CA GLU A 91 -1.47 -13.21 5.92
C GLU A 91 -2.41 -13.73 7.02
N THR A 92 -3.35 -12.89 7.49
CA THR A 92 -4.30 -13.24 8.54
C THR A 92 -5.20 -14.40 8.10
N ARG A 93 -5.27 -15.46 8.94
CA ARG A 93 -6.13 -16.63 8.71
C ARG A 93 -6.95 -16.92 9.97
N ILE A 94 -8.17 -17.41 9.76
CA ILE A 94 -9.10 -17.82 10.81
C ILE A 94 -9.06 -19.33 10.93
N GLN A 95 -8.97 -19.84 12.18
CA GLN A 95 -9.07 -21.28 12.41
C GLN A 95 -10.50 -21.74 12.26
N ILE A 96 -10.73 -22.68 11.34
CA ILE A 96 -12.06 -23.27 11.11
C ILE A 96 -12.32 -24.27 12.24
N ARG A 97 -13.20 -23.88 13.18
CA ARG A 97 -13.55 -24.71 14.37
C ARG A 97 -14.94 -25.30 14.32
N SER A 98 -15.75 -24.86 13.38
CA SER A 98 -17.15 -25.29 13.22
C SER A 98 -17.40 -25.91 11.86
N ARG A 99 -18.44 -26.71 11.74
CA ARG A 99 -18.92 -27.31 10.48
C ARG A 99 -20.30 -26.78 10.09
N ASP A 100 -20.67 -25.63 10.65
CA ASP A 100 -21.87 -24.87 10.38
C ASP A 100 -21.58 -23.68 9.46
N GLU A 101 -22.54 -22.79 9.30
CA GLU A 101 -22.46 -21.58 8.47
C GLU A 101 -21.29 -20.67 8.88
N ILE A 102 -20.92 -20.68 10.16
CA ILE A 102 -19.75 -19.92 10.65
C ILE A 102 -18.45 -20.55 10.15
N GLY A 103 -18.39 -21.87 10.07
CA GLY A 103 -17.26 -22.59 9.48
C GLY A 103 -17.12 -22.32 7.99
N GLU A 104 -18.22 -22.32 7.24
CA GLU A 104 -18.25 -21.98 5.82
C GLU A 104 -17.81 -20.51 5.58
N LEU A 105 -18.32 -19.58 6.40
CA LEU A 105 -17.90 -18.17 6.34
C LEU A 105 -16.41 -17.99 6.65
N SER A 106 -15.88 -18.75 7.60
CA SER A 106 -14.45 -18.72 7.92
C SER A 106 -13.59 -19.25 6.77
N THR A 107 -14.07 -20.28 6.06
CA THR A 107 -13.41 -20.83 4.87
C THR A 107 -13.40 -19.80 3.75
N SER A 108 -14.57 -19.22 3.41
CA SER A 108 -14.68 -18.19 2.37
C SER A 108 -13.85 -16.94 2.68
N PHE A 109 -13.76 -16.55 3.95
CA PHE A 109 -12.86 -15.46 4.37
C PHE A 109 -11.39 -15.81 4.10
N ASN A 110 -10.95 -17.01 4.44
CA ASN A 110 -9.56 -17.44 4.22
C ASN A 110 -9.21 -17.49 2.72
N GLU A 111 -10.12 -18.00 1.88
CA GLU A 111 -9.97 -18.01 0.42
C GLU A 111 -9.88 -16.59 -0.15
N MET A 112 -10.74 -15.68 0.32
CA MET A 112 -10.67 -14.26 -0.06
C MET A 112 -9.34 -13.63 0.36
N ALA A 113 -8.90 -13.84 1.60
CA ALA A 113 -7.63 -13.30 2.10
C ALA A 113 -6.42 -13.85 1.31
N GLU A 114 -6.45 -15.13 0.93
CA GLU A 114 -5.44 -15.75 0.07
C GLU A 114 -5.43 -15.13 -1.32
N GLY A 115 -6.59 -14.94 -1.95
CA GLY A 115 -6.71 -14.27 -3.24
C GLY A 115 -6.18 -12.82 -3.23
N LEU A 116 -6.45 -12.07 -2.15
CA LEU A 116 -5.91 -10.72 -1.96
C LEU A 116 -4.39 -10.74 -1.78
N GLN A 117 -3.86 -11.68 -1.02
CA GLN A 117 -2.42 -11.86 -0.81
C GLN A 117 -1.70 -12.19 -2.13
N GLN A 118 -2.24 -13.11 -2.92
CA GLN A 118 -1.70 -13.45 -4.24
C GLN A 118 -1.68 -12.23 -5.17
N ARG A 119 -2.77 -11.45 -5.21
CA ARG A 119 -2.83 -10.22 -6.00
C ARG A 119 -1.80 -9.19 -5.55
N ALA A 120 -1.56 -9.05 -4.25
CA ALA A 120 -0.53 -8.16 -3.71
C ALA A 120 0.88 -8.60 -4.14
N ILE A 121 1.17 -9.92 -4.09
CA ILE A 121 2.44 -10.50 -4.55
C ILE A 121 2.62 -10.28 -6.06
N TYR A 122 1.58 -10.54 -6.88
CA TYR A 122 1.66 -10.30 -8.33
C TYR A 122 1.92 -8.83 -8.63
N ARG A 123 1.26 -7.91 -7.92
CA ARG A 123 1.50 -6.45 -8.07
C ARG A 123 2.94 -6.08 -7.72
N GLU A 124 3.49 -6.61 -6.65
CA GLU A 124 4.89 -6.38 -6.24
C GLU A 124 5.88 -6.92 -7.28
N ILE A 125 5.65 -8.13 -7.80
CA ILE A 125 6.48 -8.73 -8.84
C ILE A 125 6.43 -7.90 -10.12
N LEU A 126 5.22 -7.51 -10.57
CA LEU A 126 5.06 -6.67 -11.76
C LEU A 126 5.78 -5.33 -11.60
N GLY A 127 5.70 -4.70 -10.43
CA GLY A 127 6.42 -3.46 -10.14
C GLY A 127 7.95 -3.61 -10.07
N LYS A 128 8.47 -4.84 -9.89
CA LYS A 128 9.92 -5.12 -9.93
C LYS A 128 10.42 -5.49 -11.32
N VAL A 129 9.56 -6.07 -12.16
CA VAL A 129 9.92 -6.51 -13.53
C VAL A 129 9.71 -5.39 -14.54
N SER A 130 8.76 -4.48 -14.27
CA SER A 130 8.50 -3.25 -15.03
C SER A 130 8.60 -2.05 -14.11
N ASP A 131 8.68 -0.83 -14.66
CA ASP A 131 8.54 0.36 -13.81
C ASP A 131 7.19 0.35 -13.06
N GLU A 132 7.21 0.71 -11.80
CA GLU A 132 6.04 0.70 -10.93
C GLU A 132 4.88 1.55 -11.49
N THR A 133 5.19 2.66 -12.16
CA THR A 133 4.20 3.55 -12.78
C THR A 133 3.52 2.86 -13.98
N VAL A 134 4.30 2.13 -14.79
CA VAL A 134 3.78 1.31 -15.91
C VAL A 134 2.89 0.19 -15.38
N ALA A 135 3.39 -0.55 -14.38
CA ALA A 135 2.62 -1.64 -13.75
C ALA A 135 1.30 -1.14 -13.15
N GLN A 136 1.32 0.04 -12.54
CA GLN A 136 0.13 0.64 -11.95
C GLN A 136 -0.88 1.10 -13.02
N ALA A 137 -0.41 1.70 -14.12
CA ALA A 137 -1.26 2.09 -15.25
C ALA A 137 -1.91 0.87 -15.95
N MET A 138 -1.19 -0.27 -16.03
CA MET A 138 -1.73 -1.54 -16.52
C MET A 138 -2.82 -2.11 -15.61
N ILE A 139 -2.63 -2.04 -14.29
CA ILE A 139 -3.57 -2.59 -13.29
C ILE A 139 -4.83 -1.71 -13.17
N SER A 140 -4.70 -0.38 -13.27
CA SER A 140 -5.83 0.56 -13.21
C SER A 140 -6.67 0.57 -14.51
N GLY A 141 -6.15 0.02 -15.61
CA GLY A 141 -6.79 0.07 -16.93
C GLY A 141 -6.57 1.40 -17.66
N ASP A 142 -5.66 2.25 -17.17
CA ASP A 142 -5.29 3.50 -17.82
C ASP A 142 -4.36 3.27 -19.02
N LEU A 143 -3.76 2.08 -19.11
CA LEU A 143 -2.92 1.64 -20.22
C LEU A 143 -3.58 0.46 -20.92
N ASP A 144 -3.82 0.61 -22.23
CA ASP A 144 -4.29 -0.49 -23.07
C ASP A 144 -3.18 -1.53 -23.26
N LEU A 145 -3.52 -2.80 -23.03
CA LEU A 145 -2.60 -3.94 -23.16
C LEU A 145 -2.63 -4.54 -24.57
N GLU A 146 -3.38 -3.96 -25.51
CA GLU A 146 -3.35 -4.39 -26.88
C GLU A 146 -2.03 -4.00 -27.55
N LEU A 147 -1.57 -4.85 -28.49
CA LEU A 147 -0.42 -4.54 -29.32
C LEU A 147 -0.70 -3.29 -30.15
N GLY A 148 0.12 -2.26 -29.98
CA GLY A 148 -0.03 -1.00 -30.68
C GLY A 148 0.65 0.14 -29.96
N GLY A 149 0.43 1.35 -30.45
CA GLY A 149 0.97 2.56 -29.82
C GLY A 149 0.40 3.80 -30.46
N GLU A 150 0.58 4.92 -29.78
CA GLU A 150 0.14 6.24 -30.21
C GLU A 150 1.34 7.17 -30.37
N LEU A 151 1.21 8.15 -31.28
CA LEU A 151 2.22 9.20 -31.43
C LEU A 151 2.16 10.13 -30.23
N LYS A 152 3.29 10.25 -29.56
CA LYS A 152 3.47 11.17 -28.41
C LYS A 152 4.79 11.93 -28.54
N THR A 153 4.78 13.18 -28.07
CA THR A 153 6.03 13.92 -27.83
C THR A 153 6.61 13.46 -26.50
N VAL A 154 7.79 12.86 -26.56
CA VAL A 154 8.48 12.28 -25.38
C VAL A 154 9.91 12.79 -25.35
N SER A 155 10.45 13.08 -24.17
CA SER A 155 11.88 13.25 -23.97
C SER A 155 12.48 11.92 -23.52
N VAL A 156 13.39 11.40 -24.31
CA VAL A 156 14.08 10.12 -24.06
C VAL A 156 15.46 10.45 -23.51
N LEU A 157 15.80 9.83 -22.40
CA LEU A 157 17.09 9.96 -21.73
C LEU A 157 17.79 8.60 -21.71
N PHE A 158 19.06 8.57 -22.11
CA PHE A 158 19.96 7.45 -21.88
C PHE A 158 21.09 7.91 -20.95
N CYS A 159 21.47 7.03 -20.03
CA CYS A 159 22.60 7.23 -19.11
C CYS A 159 23.41 5.95 -19.04
N ASP A 160 24.71 6.02 -19.30
CA ASP A 160 25.62 4.89 -19.42
C ASP A 160 26.91 5.12 -18.62
N ILE A 161 27.49 4.04 -18.11
CA ILE A 161 28.75 4.09 -17.36
C ILE A 161 29.93 4.15 -18.35
N ARG A 162 30.78 5.11 -18.19
CA ARG A 162 31.98 5.24 -19.02
C ARG A 162 32.98 4.14 -18.72
N GLU A 163 33.53 3.53 -19.78
CA GLU A 163 34.55 2.46 -19.67
C GLU A 163 34.14 1.26 -18.79
N PHE A 164 32.84 0.98 -18.68
CA PHE A 164 32.31 -0.09 -17.81
C PHE A 164 33.01 -1.43 -18.03
N THR A 165 33.23 -1.84 -19.29
CA THR A 165 33.91 -3.09 -19.63
C THR A 165 35.34 -3.12 -19.06
N ALA A 166 36.10 -2.02 -19.16
CA ALA A 166 37.45 -1.96 -18.64
C ALA A 166 37.48 -1.98 -17.09
N ILE A 167 36.52 -1.30 -16.45
CA ILE A 167 36.37 -1.30 -14.98
C ILE A 167 36.08 -2.68 -14.46
N THR A 168 35.22 -3.45 -15.16
CA THR A 168 34.70 -4.74 -14.69
C THR A 168 35.49 -5.95 -15.14
N GLU A 169 36.46 -5.79 -16.07
CA GLU A 169 37.23 -6.91 -16.69
C GLU A 169 37.90 -7.81 -15.65
N HIS A 170 38.37 -7.24 -14.55
CA HIS A 170 39.08 -7.97 -13.51
C HIS A 170 38.29 -8.12 -12.20
N MET A 171 37.02 -7.68 -12.19
CA MET A 171 36.15 -7.76 -11.00
C MET A 171 35.45 -9.12 -10.92
N PRO A 172 35.25 -9.70 -9.72
CA PRO A 172 34.36 -10.83 -9.54
C PRO A 172 32.95 -10.49 -10.00
N PRO A 173 32.24 -11.41 -10.71
CA PRO A 173 30.88 -11.13 -11.19
C PRO A 173 29.88 -10.68 -10.13
N THR A 174 30.05 -11.16 -8.90
CA THR A 174 29.22 -10.76 -7.76
C THR A 174 29.39 -9.31 -7.38
N GLU A 175 30.62 -8.78 -7.42
CA GLU A 175 30.93 -7.39 -7.15
C GLU A 175 30.42 -6.46 -8.27
N VAL A 176 30.52 -6.93 -9.54
CA VAL A 176 29.95 -6.21 -10.69
C VAL A 176 28.44 -6.03 -10.53
N ILE A 177 27.71 -7.10 -10.14
CA ILE A 177 26.26 -7.05 -9.91
C ILE A 177 25.95 -6.09 -8.77
N GLU A 178 26.70 -6.11 -7.69
CA GLU A 178 26.50 -5.23 -6.53
C GLU A 178 26.69 -3.76 -6.88
N LEU A 179 27.76 -3.45 -7.64
CA LEU A 179 28.05 -2.12 -8.17
C LEU A 179 26.92 -1.61 -9.09
N LEU A 180 26.48 -2.45 -10.05
CA LEU A 180 25.38 -2.13 -10.95
C LEU A 180 24.08 -1.90 -10.17
N ASN A 181 23.71 -2.78 -9.25
CA ASN A 181 22.46 -2.65 -8.48
C ASN A 181 22.43 -1.36 -7.64
N GLN A 182 23.58 -0.97 -7.05
CA GLN A 182 23.68 0.29 -6.33
C GLN A 182 23.48 1.48 -7.29
N HIS A 183 24.16 1.48 -8.43
CA HIS A 183 24.03 2.53 -9.44
C HIS A 183 22.61 2.64 -9.97
N MET A 184 22.03 1.52 -10.45
CA MET A 184 20.68 1.46 -11.00
C MET A 184 19.62 1.93 -10.00
N THR A 185 19.78 1.56 -8.72
CA THR A 185 18.85 1.97 -7.67
C THR A 185 18.82 3.48 -7.49
N VAL A 186 19.99 4.10 -7.43
CA VAL A 186 20.11 5.56 -7.26
C VAL A 186 19.59 6.29 -8.50
N MET A 187 20.00 5.88 -9.68
CA MET A 187 19.61 6.54 -10.94
C MET A 187 18.11 6.39 -11.20
N THR A 188 17.52 5.22 -10.92
CA THR A 188 16.06 5.01 -11.00
C THR A 188 15.30 5.95 -10.05
N ALA A 189 15.78 6.14 -8.82
CA ALA A 189 15.17 7.06 -7.88
C ALA A 189 15.19 8.52 -8.39
N ILE A 190 16.28 8.93 -9.06
CA ILE A 190 16.39 10.26 -9.67
C ILE A 190 15.42 10.42 -10.85
N VAL A 191 15.33 9.42 -11.75
CA VAL A 191 14.36 9.44 -12.86
C VAL A 191 12.94 9.65 -12.32
N ARG A 192 12.54 8.88 -11.33
CA ARG A 192 11.19 8.98 -10.71
C ARG A 192 10.96 10.33 -10.01
N LYS A 193 11.97 10.85 -9.34
CA LYS A 193 11.91 12.18 -8.69
C LYS A 193 11.59 13.30 -9.68
N HIS A 194 12.07 13.16 -10.92
CA HIS A 194 11.83 14.11 -12.01
C HIS A 194 10.64 13.69 -12.90
N TYR A 195 9.69 12.88 -12.37
CA TYR A 195 8.48 12.45 -13.09
C TYR A 195 8.74 11.61 -14.34
N GLY A 196 9.93 11.02 -14.47
CA GLY A 196 10.28 10.07 -15.52
C GLY A 196 9.91 8.64 -15.12
N VAL A 197 9.89 7.79 -16.13
CA VAL A 197 9.67 6.34 -16.02
C VAL A 197 10.91 5.64 -16.58
N VAL A 198 11.43 4.62 -15.89
CA VAL A 198 12.50 3.79 -16.42
C VAL A 198 11.89 2.75 -17.35
N ASP A 199 12.23 2.81 -18.63
CA ASP A 199 11.76 1.85 -19.63
C ASP A 199 12.45 0.50 -19.47
N LYS A 200 13.77 0.50 -19.48
CA LYS A 200 14.60 -0.71 -19.35
C LYS A 200 16.03 -0.38 -18.96
N PHE A 201 16.72 -1.43 -18.54
CA PHE A 201 18.18 -1.44 -18.42
C PHE A 201 18.74 -2.29 -19.58
N VAL A 202 19.83 -1.81 -20.20
CA VAL A 202 20.52 -2.52 -21.28
C VAL A 202 22.00 -2.61 -20.89
N GLY A 203 22.35 -3.70 -20.18
CA GLY A 203 23.67 -3.78 -19.53
C GLY A 203 23.80 -2.78 -18.39
N ASP A 204 24.72 -1.83 -18.53
CA ASP A 204 24.95 -0.71 -17.61
C ASP A 204 24.21 0.59 -18.02
N GLU A 205 23.54 0.58 -19.17
CA GLU A 205 22.77 1.70 -19.67
C GLU A 205 21.35 1.73 -19.11
N ILE A 206 20.86 2.92 -18.76
CA ILE A 206 19.51 3.19 -18.28
C ILE A 206 18.77 4.00 -19.32
N MET A 207 17.57 3.53 -19.72
CA MET A 207 16.66 4.29 -20.58
C MET A 207 15.51 4.87 -19.76
N GLY A 208 15.44 6.20 -19.71
CA GLY A 208 14.39 6.96 -19.04
C GLY A 208 13.46 7.66 -20.02
N LEU A 209 12.17 7.72 -19.73
CA LEU A 209 11.13 8.34 -20.56
C LEU A 209 10.38 9.42 -19.77
N PHE A 210 10.21 10.59 -20.36
CA PHE A 210 9.47 11.70 -19.79
C PHE A 210 8.34 12.11 -20.74
N GLY A 211 7.09 12.04 -20.27
CA GLY A 211 5.89 12.31 -21.07
C GLY A 211 5.29 11.09 -21.78
N ALA A 212 5.88 9.88 -21.67
CA ALA A 212 5.39 8.69 -22.35
C ALA A 212 4.05 8.18 -21.80
N LEU A 213 3.94 7.98 -20.49
CA LEU A 213 2.69 7.58 -19.85
C LEU A 213 1.80 8.79 -19.57
N LYS A 214 2.36 9.79 -18.94
CA LYS A 214 1.69 11.04 -18.57
C LYS A 214 2.64 12.21 -18.75
N SER A 215 2.22 13.20 -19.52
CA SER A 215 2.95 14.46 -19.62
C SER A 215 2.56 15.40 -18.49
N TYR A 216 3.56 16.11 -17.95
CA TYR A 216 3.40 17.17 -16.96
C TYR A 216 3.63 18.56 -17.57
N GLY A 217 3.76 18.64 -18.91
CA GLY A 217 3.95 19.90 -19.65
C GLY A 217 5.37 20.47 -19.61
N LYS A 218 6.30 19.81 -18.92
CA LYS A 218 7.71 20.20 -18.76
C LYS A 218 8.66 18.99 -18.90
N ASP A 219 8.32 18.10 -19.81
CA ASP A 219 9.01 16.80 -19.88
C ASP A 219 10.49 16.94 -20.27
N ALA A 220 10.83 17.87 -21.18
CA ALA A 220 12.21 18.18 -21.54
C ALA A 220 13.00 18.84 -20.38
N GLU A 221 12.39 19.78 -19.64
CA GLU A 221 13.01 20.38 -18.45
C GLU A 221 13.23 19.34 -17.34
N ASN A 222 12.28 18.40 -17.18
CA ASN A 222 12.37 17.30 -16.24
C ASN A 222 13.52 16.35 -16.61
N ALA A 223 13.64 15.99 -17.89
CA ALA A 223 14.74 15.17 -18.40
C ALA A 223 16.10 15.83 -18.20
N ALA A 224 16.22 17.12 -18.54
CA ALA A 224 17.45 17.89 -18.34
C ALA A 224 17.83 18.02 -16.86
N SER A 225 16.85 18.31 -15.99
CA SER A 225 17.06 18.36 -14.54
C SER A 225 17.47 17.00 -13.96
N CYS A 226 16.90 15.92 -14.50
CA CYS A 226 17.25 14.55 -14.15
C CYS A 226 18.72 14.26 -14.52
N ALA A 227 19.14 14.56 -15.73
CA ALA A 227 20.53 14.37 -16.18
C ALA A 227 21.55 15.10 -15.28
N LEU A 228 21.30 16.37 -14.98
CA LEU A 228 22.16 17.15 -14.09
C LEU A 228 22.23 16.57 -12.67
N GLU A 229 21.11 16.09 -12.14
CA GLU A 229 21.09 15.46 -10.81
C GLU A 229 21.79 14.09 -10.83
N MET A 230 21.66 13.30 -11.92
CA MET A 230 22.37 12.03 -12.09
C MET A 230 23.90 12.27 -12.03
N ILE A 231 24.39 13.25 -12.75
CA ILE A 231 25.80 13.62 -12.77
C ILE A 231 26.26 14.05 -11.38
N ALA A 232 25.56 15.00 -10.76
CA ALA A 232 25.92 15.50 -9.43
C ALA A 232 25.90 14.41 -8.35
N GLU A 233 24.90 13.52 -8.39
CA GLU A 233 24.84 12.42 -7.44
C GLU A 233 25.92 11.37 -7.71
N ARG A 234 26.30 11.14 -8.97
CA ARG A 234 27.43 10.27 -9.31
C ARG A 234 28.73 10.81 -8.78
N GLU A 235 28.99 12.11 -8.95
CA GLU A 235 30.17 12.78 -8.36
C GLU A 235 30.23 12.61 -6.83
N ARG A 236 29.09 12.79 -6.16
CA ARG A 236 28.96 12.61 -4.71
C ARG A 236 29.23 11.16 -4.27
N LEU A 237 28.76 10.18 -5.04
CA LEU A 237 28.98 8.76 -4.76
C LEU A 237 30.43 8.37 -5.01
N ASN A 238 31.10 8.91 -6.04
CA ASN A 238 32.49 8.66 -6.35
C ASN A 238 33.44 9.02 -5.20
N GLN A 239 33.08 10.02 -4.39
CA GLN A 239 33.88 10.40 -3.19
C GLN A 239 33.87 9.30 -2.10
N LYS A 240 32.93 8.34 -2.15
CA LYS A 240 32.73 7.31 -1.13
C LYS A 240 33.05 5.90 -1.61
N LEU A 241 33.20 5.72 -2.91
CA LEU A 241 33.41 4.41 -3.50
C LEU A 241 34.90 4.08 -3.66
N PRO A 242 35.28 2.81 -3.44
CA PRO A 242 36.67 2.38 -3.67
C PRO A 242 37.06 2.42 -5.15
N ILE A 243 36.08 2.23 -6.05
CA ILE A 243 36.27 2.31 -7.51
C ILE A 243 35.28 3.36 -8.03
N PRO A 244 35.75 4.61 -8.24
CA PRO A 244 34.95 5.65 -8.87
C PRO A 244 34.76 5.37 -10.35
N PHE A 245 33.63 5.78 -10.91
CA PHE A 245 33.36 5.71 -12.34
C PHE A 245 32.47 6.86 -12.78
N ASP A 246 32.63 7.26 -14.02
CA ASP A 246 31.91 8.37 -14.62
C ASP A 246 30.71 7.87 -15.44
N ILE A 247 29.77 8.77 -15.72
CA ILE A 247 28.61 8.51 -16.57
C ILE A 247 28.56 9.53 -17.72
N GLY A 248 27.95 9.11 -18.82
CA GLY A 248 27.53 10.01 -19.90
C GLY A 248 26.03 9.98 -20.05
N VAL A 249 25.43 11.08 -20.44
CA VAL A 249 23.98 11.19 -20.59
C VAL A 249 23.63 11.78 -21.96
N GLY A 250 22.65 11.18 -22.64
CA GLY A 250 22.09 11.67 -23.91
C GLY A 250 20.59 11.90 -23.80
N ILE A 251 20.08 13.04 -24.26
CA ILE A 251 18.65 13.36 -24.27
C ILE A 251 18.22 13.80 -25.66
N ALA A 252 17.07 13.29 -26.12
CA ALA A 252 16.41 13.79 -27.32
C ALA A 252 14.89 13.85 -27.11
N THR A 253 14.29 14.96 -27.54
CA THR A 253 12.86 15.22 -27.43
C THR A 253 12.19 15.22 -28.81
N GLY A 254 11.01 14.62 -28.91
CA GLY A 254 10.19 14.71 -30.12
C GLY A 254 9.20 13.56 -30.25
N GLU A 255 8.58 13.46 -31.41
CA GLU A 255 7.56 12.44 -31.69
C GLU A 255 8.15 11.04 -31.74
N VAL A 256 7.54 10.15 -30.97
CA VAL A 256 7.79 8.70 -30.96
C VAL A 256 6.48 7.95 -30.88
N VAL A 257 6.47 6.69 -31.26
CA VAL A 257 5.35 5.78 -30.99
C VAL A 257 5.53 5.21 -29.61
N ALA A 258 4.62 5.51 -28.69
CA ALA A 258 4.60 4.99 -27.32
C ALA A 258 3.47 3.98 -27.16
N GLY A 259 3.74 2.78 -26.63
CA GLY A 259 2.70 1.77 -26.46
C GLY A 259 3.25 0.39 -26.12
N CYS A 260 2.35 -0.60 -26.09
CA CYS A 260 2.68 -1.99 -25.84
C CYS A 260 3.18 -2.67 -27.11
N MET A 261 4.44 -3.10 -27.09
CA MET A 261 5.13 -3.70 -28.23
C MET A 261 5.71 -5.06 -27.83
N GLY A 262 5.72 -5.99 -28.80
CA GLY A 262 6.25 -7.33 -28.57
C GLY A 262 5.48 -8.42 -29.31
N SER A 263 5.25 -9.54 -28.61
CA SER A 263 4.44 -10.65 -29.11
C SER A 263 3.17 -10.79 -28.26
N VAL A 264 2.24 -11.63 -28.72
CA VAL A 264 0.99 -11.93 -27.97
C VAL A 264 1.28 -12.42 -26.55
N ASP A 265 2.40 -13.15 -26.36
CA ASP A 265 2.77 -13.76 -25.08
C ASP A 265 3.76 -12.92 -24.25
N ARG A 266 4.34 -11.85 -24.84
CA ARG A 266 5.33 -10.99 -24.18
C ARG A 266 5.22 -9.56 -24.67
N LEU A 267 4.66 -8.72 -23.84
CA LEU A 267 4.47 -7.29 -24.06
C LEU A 267 5.43 -6.48 -23.21
N ASN A 268 5.99 -5.43 -23.81
CA ASN A 268 6.71 -4.37 -23.11
C ASN A 268 6.09 -3.04 -23.49
N TYR A 269 5.78 -2.20 -22.51
CA TYR A 269 5.48 -0.81 -22.77
C TYR A 269 6.80 -0.08 -23.05
N THR A 270 6.94 0.53 -24.20
CA THR A 270 8.17 1.21 -24.61
C THR A 270 7.88 2.26 -25.70
N VAL A 271 8.91 2.97 -26.12
CA VAL A 271 8.83 3.93 -27.21
C VAL A 271 9.72 3.53 -28.39
N LEU A 272 9.27 3.80 -29.61
CA LEU A 272 10.03 3.62 -30.83
C LEU A 272 10.02 4.89 -31.67
N GLY A 273 11.18 5.24 -32.21
CA GLY A 273 11.33 6.40 -33.09
C GLY A 273 12.78 6.84 -33.26
N SER A 274 13.01 7.74 -34.21
CA SER A 274 14.35 8.29 -34.48
C SER A 274 14.95 9.01 -33.26
N ARG A 275 14.11 9.57 -32.39
CA ARG A 275 14.53 10.28 -31.17
C ARG A 275 15.14 9.34 -30.14
N VAL A 276 14.64 8.09 -30.05
CA VAL A 276 15.25 7.07 -29.18
C VAL A 276 16.68 6.79 -29.61
N ASN A 277 16.89 6.56 -30.91
CA ASN A 277 18.22 6.30 -31.46
C ASN A 277 19.14 7.54 -31.30
N LEU A 278 18.59 8.75 -31.46
CA LEU A 278 19.36 9.98 -31.29
C LEU A 278 19.85 10.16 -29.85
N ALA A 279 18.96 9.96 -28.86
CA ALA A 279 19.32 10.04 -27.45
C ALA A 279 20.41 9.02 -27.07
N SER A 280 20.30 7.77 -27.54
CA SER A 280 21.34 6.74 -27.34
C SER A 280 22.68 7.17 -27.98
N ARG A 281 22.68 7.72 -29.20
CA ARG A 281 23.93 8.20 -29.82
C ARG A 281 24.53 9.39 -29.08
N PHE A 282 23.74 10.30 -28.58
CA PHE A 282 24.25 11.37 -27.73
C PHE A 282 24.85 10.83 -26.41
N CYS A 283 24.25 9.79 -25.85
CA CYS A 283 24.83 9.11 -24.70
C CYS A 283 26.18 8.47 -25.06
N ASP A 284 26.29 7.78 -26.21
CA ASP A 284 27.55 7.18 -26.67
C ASP A 284 28.69 8.24 -26.83
N GLU A 285 28.36 9.43 -27.36
CA GLU A 285 29.31 10.50 -27.65
C GLU A 285 29.61 11.44 -26.44
N ALA A 286 28.78 11.37 -25.40
CA ALA A 286 28.98 12.17 -24.21
C ALA A 286 30.31 11.80 -23.50
N GLU A 287 31.10 12.79 -23.14
CA GLU A 287 32.29 12.61 -22.35
C GLU A 287 31.99 12.24 -20.90
N CYS A 288 33.02 12.02 -20.08
CA CYS A 288 32.84 11.74 -18.65
C CYS A 288 32.10 12.88 -17.96
N MET A 289 31.05 12.56 -17.23
CA MET A 289 30.20 13.50 -16.47
C MET A 289 29.55 14.59 -17.34
N GLU A 290 29.22 14.24 -18.57
CA GLU A 290 28.61 15.13 -19.55
C GLU A 290 27.20 14.72 -19.91
N ALA A 291 26.36 15.70 -20.22
CA ALA A 291 25.02 15.49 -20.80
C ALA A 291 24.90 16.23 -22.14
N ILE A 292 24.55 15.48 -23.20
CA ILE A 292 24.31 16.02 -24.55
C ILE A 292 22.81 15.97 -24.83
N ILE A 293 22.26 17.06 -25.38
CA ILE A 293 20.85 17.22 -25.72
C ILE A 293 20.66 17.61 -27.18
N ASP A 294 19.53 17.28 -27.79
CA ASP A 294 19.15 17.70 -29.14
C ASP A 294 18.56 19.12 -29.16
N GLU A 295 18.38 19.65 -30.37
CA GLU A 295 17.80 20.98 -30.62
C GLU A 295 16.40 21.11 -30.04
N ASN A 296 15.52 20.10 -30.18
CA ASN A 296 14.17 20.16 -29.64
C ASN A 296 14.17 20.21 -28.11
N THR A 297 15.09 19.49 -27.46
CA THR A 297 15.26 19.57 -26.01
C THR A 297 15.76 20.95 -25.62
N SER A 298 16.80 21.47 -26.32
CA SER A 298 17.35 22.81 -26.09
C SER A 298 16.29 23.91 -26.22
N ASP A 299 15.46 23.86 -27.27
CA ASP A 299 14.40 24.84 -27.52
C ASP A 299 13.26 24.80 -26.47
N ALA A 300 13.04 23.62 -25.86
CA ALA A 300 12.04 23.44 -24.81
C ALA A 300 12.56 23.85 -23.41
N LEU A 301 13.86 24.09 -23.25
CA LEU A 301 14.42 24.54 -21.96
C LEU A 301 14.26 26.05 -21.80
N ASP A 302 13.95 26.49 -20.57
CA ASP A 302 13.99 27.91 -20.23
C ASP A 302 15.45 28.42 -20.19
N PRO A 303 15.82 29.36 -21.10
CA PRO A 303 17.19 29.91 -21.15
C PRO A 303 17.62 30.63 -19.88
N GLY A 304 16.66 31.09 -19.06
CA GLY A 304 16.93 31.71 -17.76
C GLY A 304 17.34 30.69 -16.69
N THR A 305 16.90 29.45 -16.85
CA THR A 305 17.10 28.38 -15.87
C THR A 305 18.27 27.45 -16.22
N PHE A 306 18.48 27.15 -17.50
CA PHE A 306 19.52 26.21 -17.95
C PHE A 306 20.64 26.92 -18.70
N ALA A 307 21.85 26.49 -18.44
CA ALA A 307 23.05 26.89 -19.19
C ALA A 307 23.41 25.77 -20.19
N ILE A 308 23.43 26.10 -21.46
CA ILE A 308 23.76 25.19 -22.56
C ILE A 308 24.84 25.79 -23.44
N GLU A 309 25.65 24.90 -24.09
CA GLU A 309 26.69 25.25 -25.03
C GLU A 309 26.51 24.47 -26.32
N THR A 310 26.66 25.11 -27.48
CA THR A 310 26.54 24.43 -28.78
C THR A 310 27.74 23.55 -29.06
N ILE A 311 27.51 22.30 -29.42
CA ILE A 311 28.58 21.40 -29.91
C ILE A 311 28.67 21.53 -31.44
N VAL A 312 29.83 21.85 -31.95
CA VAL A 312 30.09 22.01 -33.38
C VAL A 312 30.65 20.70 -33.93
N ASP A 313 30.11 20.25 -35.09
CA ASP A 313 30.59 19.10 -35.85
C ASP A 313 30.51 17.72 -35.17
N LEU A 314 29.43 17.44 -34.43
CA LEU A 314 29.18 16.11 -33.87
C LEU A 314 28.71 15.16 -34.98
N SER A 315 29.55 14.17 -35.31
CA SER A 315 29.23 13.14 -36.32
C SER A 315 28.69 11.89 -35.64
N LEU A 316 27.42 11.58 -35.84
CA LEU A 316 26.76 10.44 -35.23
C LEU A 316 26.71 9.24 -36.13
N LYS A 317 27.09 8.07 -35.64
CA LYS A 317 27.02 6.81 -36.39
C LYS A 317 25.56 6.47 -36.74
N GLY A 318 25.29 6.29 -38.03
CA GLY A 318 23.95 5.93 -38.53
C GLY A 318 23.06 7.13 -38.89
N PHE A 319 23.52 8.36 -38.70
CA PHE A 319 22.87 9.56 -39.21
C PHE A 319 23.60 10.12 -40.43
N SER A 320 22.84 10.41 -41.49
CA SER A 320 23.41 10.90 -42.78
C SER A 320 23.75 12.41 -42.78
N LYS A 321 23.29 13.13 -41.73
CA LYS A 321 23.55 14.56 -41.56
C LYS A 321 23.97 14.80 -40.10
N ASN A 322 24.85 15.78 -39.92
CA ASN A 322 25.17 16.25 -38.58
C ASN A 322 23.87 16.69 -37.85
N GLN A 323 23.67 16.23 -36.64
CA GLN A 323 22.54 16.61 -35.84
C GLN A 323 22.99 17.77 -34.92
N PRO A 324 22.19 18.85 -34.82
CA PRO A 324 22.49 19.89 -33.82
C PRO A 324 22.51 19.27 -32.42
N ALA A 325 23.60 19.55 -31.70
CA ALA A 325 23.85 19.00 -30.39
C ALA A 325 24.29 20.09 -29.43
N TYR A 326 23.91 19.99 -28.19
CA TYR A 326 24.22 20.97 -27.16
C TYR A 326 24.65 20.25 -25.89
N ARG A 327 25.66 20.81 -25.25
CA ARG A 327 26.15 20.38 -23.93
C ARG A 327 25.32 21.07 -22.85
N LEU A 328 24.74 20.30 -21.94
CA LEU A 328 23.99 20.80 -20.80
C LEU A 328 24.99 21.08 -19.64
N LEU A 329 25.25 22.35 -19.36
CA LEU A 329 26.31 22.77 -18.41
C LEU A 329 25.82 22.80 -16.96
N GLY A 330 24.52 23.07 -16.74
CA GLY A 330 23.94 23.18 -15.38
C GLY A 330 22.73 24.09 -15.31
N LYS A 331 22.27 24.32 -14.09
CA LYS A 331 21.26 25.33 -13.80
C LYS A 331 21.90 26.66 -13.49
N ARG A 332 21.40 27.74 -14.10
CA ARG A 332 21.85 29.11 -13.76
C ARG A 332 21.37 29.45 -12.35
N VAL A 333 22.27 29.97 -11.54
CA VAL A 333 21.89 30.58 -10.26
C VAL A 333 21.25 31.93 -10.60
N PRO A 334 20.01 32.23 -10.16
CA PRO A 334 19.44 33.57 -10.39
C PRO A 334 20.39 34.62 -9.80
N GLU A 335 20.86 35.57 -10.62
CA GLU A 335 21.56 36.75 -10.11
C GLU A 335 20.60 37.45 -9.14
N ILE A 336 21.00 37.51 -7.89
CA ILE A 336 20.33 38.35 -6.89
C ILE A 336 20.57 39.78 -7.37
N GLN A 337 19.55 40.41 -7.99
CA GLN A 337 19.61 41.84 -8.25
C GLN A 337 19.79 42.55 -6.91
N GLU A 338 21.00 43.01 -6.65
CA GLU A 338 21.22 43.95 -5.54
C GLU A 338 20.30 45.16 -5.76
N SER A 339 19.32 45.30 -4.88
CA SER A 339 18.48 46.50 -4.86
C SER A 339 19.39 47.73 -4.73
N PRO A 340 19.23 48.77 -5.59
CA PRO A 340 20.05 49.96 -5.51
C PRO A 340 19.87 50.59 -4.11
N THR A 341 21.00 50.68 -3.41
CA THR A 341 21.11 51.39 -2.11
C THR A 341 20.50 52.79 -2.27
N PRO A 342 19.56 53.21 -1.46
CA PRO A 342 19.08 54.60 -1.52
C PRO A 342 20.25 55.53 -1.17
N ARG A 343 20.64 56.38 -2.12
CA ARG A 343 21.58 57.48 -1.84
C ARG A 343 20.92 58.42 -0.85
N ALA A 344 21.57 58.62 0.29
CA ALA A 344 21.27 59.64 1.29
C ALA A 344 21.45 61.08 0.77
#